data_f8fa8b67708a5f5fde82092a80294aed
#
_entry.id   f8fa8b67708a5f5fde82092a80294aed
#
_cell.length_a   1.000
_cell.length_b   1.000
_cell.length_c   1.000
_cell.angle_alpha   90.00
_cell.angle_beta   90.00
_cell.angle_gamma   90.00
#
_symmetry.space_group_name_H-M   'P 1'
#
loop_
_entity.id
_entity.type
_entity.pdbx_description
1 polymer ?
#
loop_
_entity_poly.entity_id
_entity_poly.type
_entity_poly.pdbx_seq_one_letter_code
_entity_poly.pdbx_strand_id
1 'polypeptide(L)'
;MGKKISELTIASTPYEGEELFAMVEDSATVAAPISSFQSFLSGQDHLASPFKNNRFACAQTFLGAISGMSTLTIGTPATHTNTGTVATIAGGRDNTVSGHCGIVGGGCGNDVTAVNGVIGGGHDNTVSATCGSILGGKSNTASSGDATVGGGAGNTASACGAVVAGGCSNKSQGAFSYSTGRQNTSCGDCSTIAGGLGNTVEGDIATIAGGKTNQARGEYASL
;
A
#
# COMPACT_ATOMS: atom_id res chain seq x y z
N MET A 1 29.51 26.64 32.11
CA MET A 1 29.00 25.36 32.61
C MET A 1 27.49 25.47 32.67
N GLY A 2 26.75 24.82 31.75
CA GLY A 2 25.29 24.81 31.77
C GLY A 2 24.77 23.91 32.88
N LYS A 3 23.74 24.36 33.59
CA LYS A 3 23.07 23.56 34.63
C LYS A 3 22.31 22.39 33.93
N LYS A 4 22.33 21.20 34.52
CA LYS A 4 21.50 20.09 34.07
C LYS A 4 20.03 20.45 34.23
N ILE A 5 19.14 19.91 33.34
CA ILE A 5 17.69 20.14 33.40
C ILE A 5 17.11 19.80 34.77
N SER A 6 17.68 18.82 35.48
CA SER A 6 17.31 18.45 36.88
C SER A 6 17.65 19.51 37.93
N GLU A 7 18.40 20.53 37.57
CA GLU A 7 18.84 21.64 38.49
C GLU A 7 18.08 22.94 38.22
N LEU A 8 17.13 22.95 37.29
CA LEU A 8 16.27 24.09 37.02
C LEU A 8 15.14 24.14 38.05
N THR A 9 15.18 25.18 38.90
CA THR A 9 14.11 25.47 39.84
C THR A 9 12.92 26.04 39.06
N ILE A 10 11.79 25.40 39.09
CA ILE A 10 10.55 25.95 38.54
C ILE A 10 10.12 27.10 39.41
N ALA A 11 10.07 28.32 38.88
CA ALA A 11 9.59 29.47 39.59
C ALA A 11 8.08 29.32 39.91
N SER A 12 7.68 29.65 41.13
CA SER A 12 6.32 29.45 41.67
C SER A 12 5.38 30.65 41.48
N THR A 13 5.68 31.55 40.57
CA THR A 13 4.84 32.72 40.28
C THR A 13 4.11 32.60 38.97
N PRO A 14 2.86 33.10 38.85
CA PRO A 14 2.13 33.08 37.57
C PRO A 14 2.88 33.97 36.58
N TYR A 15 3.15 33.44 35.41
CA TYR A 15 3.94 34.04 34.35
C TYR A 15 3.09 35.04 33.56
N GLU A 16 3.56 36.29 33.48
CA GLU A 16 3.07 37.31 32.55
C GLU A 16 4.14 37.53 31.50
N GLY A 17 4.10 36.82 30.39
CA GLY A 17 5.03 37.07 29.27
C GLY A 17 5.47 35.79 28.52
N GLU A 18 6.14 35.99 27.39
CA GLU A 18 6.75 34.91 26.59
C GLU A 18 8.02 34.40 27.29
N GLU A 19 7.92 33.32 28.00
CA GLU A 19 9.07 32.62 28.56
C GLU A 19 9.61 31.56 27.58
N LEU A 20 10.95 31.42 27.57
CA LEU A 20 11.65 30.53 26.68
C LEU A 20 12.07 29.27 27.42
N PHE A 21 11.71 28.12 26.86
CA PHE A 21 12.21 26.81 27.32
C PHE A 21 13.53 26.49 26.62
N ALA A 22 14.54 26.07 27.37
CA ALA A 22 15.82 25.66 26.81
C ALA A 22 15.74 24.17 26.40
N MET A 23 15.80 23.90 25.12
CA MET A 23 15.95 22.55 24.56
C MET A 23 17.41 22.36 24.12
N VAL A 24 17.98 21.21 24.41
CA VAL A 24 19.33 20.84 23.96
C VAL A 24 19.21 19.90 22.78
N GLU A 25 19.62 20.36 21.63
CA GLU A 25 19.71 19.58 20.41
C GLU A 25 21.17 19.63 19.93
N ASP A 26 21.80 18.48 19.76
CA ASP A 26 23.19 18.31 19.28
C ASP A 26 24.20 19.29 19.88
N SER A 27 24.27 19.36 21.22
CA SER A 27 25.14 20.26 21.97
C SER A 27 24.88 21.78 21.79
N ALA A 28 23.86 22.16 21.06
CA ALA A 28 23.39 23.58 21.01
C ALA A 28 22.09 23.72 21.82
N THR A 29 22.04 24.77 22.66
CA THR A 29 20.82 25.11 23.40
C THR A 29 19.92 25.96 22.49
N VAL A 30 18.75 25.41 22.13
CA VAL A 30 17.73 26.16 21.39
C VAL A 30 16.66 26.60 22.36
N ALA A 31 16.36 27.89 22.42
CA ALA A 31 15.29 28.44 23.23
C ALA A 31 14.00 28.49 22.39
N ALA A 32 12.92 27.90 22.89
CA ALA A 32 11.60 27.93 22.26
C ALA A 32 10.57 28.58 23.20
N PRO A 33 9.58 29.34 22.71
CA PRO A 33 8.49 29.88 23.51
C PRO A 33 7.69 28.77 24.21
N ILE A 34 7.24 29.02 25.45
CA ILE A 34 6.38 28.09 26.20
C ILE A 34 5.09 27.80 25.47
N SER A 35 4.55 28.74 24.69
CA SER A 35 3.38 28.56 23.84
C SER A 35 3.59 27.43 22.83
N SER A 36 4.79 27.29 22.25
CA SER A 36 5.13 26.20 21.34
C SER A 36 5.16 24.84 22.04
N PHE A 37 5.56 24.79 23.31
CA PHE A 37 5.57 23.57 24.10
C PHE A 37 4.16 23.18 24.58
N GLN A 38 3.33 24.15 24.93
CA GLN A 38 1.93 23.91 25.30
C GLN A 38 1.10 23.39 24.11
N SER A 39 1.32 23.94 22.91
CA SER A 39 0.64 23.44 21.72
C SER A 39 1.12 22.04 21.34
N PHE A 40 2.39 21.73 21.52
CA PHE A 40 2.93 20.39 21.41
C PHE A 40 2.27 19.40 22.38
N LEU A 41 2.12 19.76 23.66
CA LEU A 41 1.46 18.92 24.68
C LEU A 41 -0.04 18.79 24.48
N SER A 42 -0.71 19.81 23.94
CA SER A 42 -2.14 19.78 23.66
C SER A 42 -2.53 19.01 22.40
N GLY A 43 -1.55 18.56 21.62
CA GLY A 43 -1.78 17.84 20.36
C GLY A 43 -2.43 18.71 19.27
N GLN A 44 -2.43 20.06 19.46
CA GLN A 44 -3.03 21.00 18.50
C GLN A 44 -2.03 21.53 17.47
N ASP A 45 -0.75 21.43 17.72
CA ASP A 45 0.22 21.68 16.69
C ASP A 45 0.39 20.41 15.84
N HIS A 46 -0.15 20.48 14.66
CA HIS A 46 0.40 19.72 13.56
C HIS A 46 1.90 20.09 13.52
N LEU A 47 2.77 19.11 13.65
CA LEU A 47 4.21 19.26 13.38
C LEU A 47 4.45 19.62 11.90
N ALA A 48 3.59 20.45 11.34
CA ALA A 48 3.65 20.97 10.00
C ALA A 48 4.30 22.36 10.09
N SER A 49 5.64 22.36 10.16
CA SER A 49 6.47 23.56 9.99
C SER A 49 7.10 24.12 11.29
N PRO A 50 8.36 24.39 11.31
CA PRO A 50 9.29 24.60 10.21
C PRO A 50 10.26 23.46 9.93
N PHE A 51 10.06 22.28 10.52
CA PHE A 51 10.92 21.11 10.32
C PHE A 51 10.41 20.31 9.11
N LYS A 52 10.85 20.66 7.93
CA LYS A 52 10.47 20.01 6.68
C LYS A 52 10.87 18.52 6.58
N ASN A 53 11.57 17.98 7.59
CA ASN A 53 11.98 16.57 7.64
C ASN A 53 12.14 16.15 9.10
N ASN A 54 11.05 15.79 9.77
CA ASN A 54 11.16 15.05 11.04
C ASN A 54 11.72 13.66 10.75
N ARG A 55 13.05 13.57 10.65
CA ARG A 55 13.75 12.28 10.64
C ARG A 55 13.93 11.86 12.09
N PHE A 56 13.13 10.90 12.51
CA PHE A 56 13.42 10.19 13.75
C PHE A 56 14.57 9.22 13.47
N ALA A 57 15.74 9.48 14.03
CA ALA A 57 16.93 8.65 13.84
C ALA A 57 16.86 7.31 14.58
N CYS A 58 15.82 7.10 15.42
CA CYS A 58 15.61 5.90 16.24
C CYS A 58 14.17 5.40 16.07
N ALA A 59 13.94 4.13 16.46
CA ALA A 59 12.59 3.58 16.52
C ALA A 59 11.70 4.43 17.45
N GLN A 60 10.60 4.95 16.91
CA GLN A 60 9.60 5.69 17.68
C GLN A 60 8.41 4.77 17.94
N THR A 61 7.99 4.70 19.19
CA THR A 61 6.77 3.99 19.58
C THR A 61 5.68 5.02 19.82
N PHE A 62 4.62 4.99 19.02
CA PHE A 62 3.42 5.78 19.24
C PHE A 62 2.49 5.01 20.18
N LEU A 63 2.33 5.50 21.41
CA LEU A 63 1.47 4.88 22.44
C LEU A 63 -0.01 5.26 22.33
N GLY A 64 -0.40 6.00 21.31
CA GLY A 64 -1.77 6.46 21.07
C GLY A 64 -2.18 6.33 19.62
N ALA A 65 -3.46 6.51 19.34
CA ALA A 65 -3.96 6.54 17.98
C ALA A 65 -3.41 7.77 17.23
N ILE A 66 -2.85 7.55 16.02
CA ILE A 66 -2.55 8.63 15.08
C ILE A 66 -3.88 9.02 14.43
N SER A 67 -4.51 10.09 14.90
CA SER A 67 -5.80 10.56 14.39
C SER A 67 -5.63 11.80 13.50
N GLY A 68 -6.55 11.98 12.55
CA GLY A 68 -6.56 13.16 11.66
C GLY A 68 -5.62 13.07 10.46
N MET A 69 -4.98 11.92 10.22
CA MET A 69 -4.19 11.69 9.00
C MET A 69 -5.08 11.28 7.84
N SER A 70 -4.93 11.94 6.70
CA SER A 70 -5.56 11.52 5.45
C SER A 70 -4.74 10.44 4.72
N THR A 71 -3.42 10.35 4.99
CA THR A 71 -2.52 9.35 4.39
C THR A 71 -1.47 8.90 5.40
N LEU A 72 -1.04 7.64 5.30
CA LEU A 72 0.13 7.13 6.02
C LEU A 72 1.18 6.66 5.01
N THR A 73 2.42 7.14 5.15
CA THR A 73 3.55 6.70 4.34
C THR A 73 4.74 6.43 5.23
N ILE A 74 5.26 5.21 5.18
CA ILE A 74 6.45 4.77 5.92
C ILE A 74 7.53 4.37 4.91
N GLY A 75 8.77 4.73 5.18
CA GLY A 75 9.91 4.45 4.30
C GLY A 75 10.63 5.72 3.86
N THR A 76 11.30 5.71 2.72
CA THR A 76 11.98 6.89 2.16
C THR A 76 10.98 7.80 1.44
N PRO A 77 10.53 8.91 2.05
CA PRO A 77 9.45 9.75 1.49
C PRO A 77 9.76 10.31 0.09
N ALA A 78 11.04 10.39 -0.27
CA ALA A 78 11.47 10.93 -1.56
C ALA A 78 11.16 10.02 -2.75
N THR A 79 10.79 8.76 -2.51
CA THR A 79 10.55 7.77 -3.57
C THR A 79 9.11 7.26 -3.62
N HIS A 80 8.28 7.56 -2.61
CA HIS A 80 6.87 7.20 -2.60
C HIS A 80 5.98 8.34 -3.09
N THR A 81 4.95 8.00 -3.85
CA THR A 81 3.86 8.91 -4.21
C THR A 81 2.58 8.46 -3.53
N ASN A 82 2.12 9.19 -2.51
CA ASN A 82 0.86 8.90 -1.81
C ASN A 82 -0.04 10.13 -1.86
N THR A 83 -0.91 10.20 -2.87
CA THR A 83 -1.86 11.29 -3.12
C THR A 83 -3.32 10.88 -2.91
N GLY A 84 -3.57 9.60 -2.64
CA GLY A 84 -4.91 9.09 -2.35
C GLY A 84 -5.43 9.58 -1.01
N THR A 85 -6.73 9.86 -0.91
CA THR A 85 -7.35 10.20 0.37
C THR A 85 -7.53 8.93 1.20
N VAL A 86 -7.15 8.97 2.49
CA VAL A 86 -7.17 7.80 3.41
C VAL A 86 -6.34 6.63 2.86
N ALA A 87 -5.23 6.94 2.20
CA ALA A 87 -4.38 5.95 1.55
C ALA A 87 -3.15 5.59 2.40
N THR A 88 -2.63 4.39 2.23
CA THR A 88 -1.52 3.87 3.04
C THR A 88 -0.41 3.28 2.19
N ILE A 89 0.84 3.68 2.47
CA ILE A 89 2.06 2.97 2.05
C ILE A 89 2.84 2.63 3.32
N ALA A 90 2.90 1.33 3.66
CA ALA A 90 3.50 0.89 4.91
C ALA A 90 5.03 0.68 4.84
N GLY A 91 5.64 0.91 3.68
CA GLY A 91 7.09 0.87 3.55
C GLY A 91 7.58 0.61 2.14
N GLY A 92 8.89 0.30 2.02
CA GLY A 92 9.52 -0.06 0.75
C GLY A 92 10.10 1.12 -0.03
N ARG A 93 10.04 1.06 -1.36
CA ARG A 93 10.59 2.07 -2.27
C ARG A 93 9.76 2.21 -3.54
N ASP A 94 9.65 3.43 -4.05
CA ASP A 94 9.04 3.74 -5.36
C ASP A 94 7.59 3.25 -5.50
N ASN A 95 6.85 3.12 -4.40
CA ASN A 95 5.45 2.72 -4.44
C ASN A 95 4.55 3.96 -4.66
N THR A 96 3.49 3.78 -5.42
CA THR A 96 2.50 4.82 -5.72
C THR A 96 1.11 4.41 -5.24
N VAL A 97 0.43 5.31 -4.53
CA VAL A 97 -1.00 5.18 -4.22
C VAL A 97 -1.68 6.50 -4.53
N SER A 98 -2.53 6.53 -5.54
CA SER A 98 -3.36 7.68 -5.89
C SER A 98 -4.86 7.40 -5.70
N GLY A 99 -5.25 6.13 -5.54
CA GLY A 99 -6.63 5.73 -5.27
C GLY A 99 -7.11 6.09 -3.87
N HIS A 100 -8.36 6.51 -3.73
CA HIS A 100 -9.01 6.69 -2.43
C HIS A 100 -9.07 5.35 -1.67
N CYS A 101 -8.71 5.34 -0.38
CA CYS A 101 -8.59 4.13 0.43
C CYS A 101 -7.65 3.06 -0.16
N GLY A 102 -6.70 3.46 -1.01
CA GLY A 102 -5.72 2.56 -1.59
C GLY A 102 -4.65 2.12 -0.57
N ILE A 103 -4.18 0.90 -0.69
CA ILE A 103 -3.19 0.34 0.24
C ILE A 103 -2.06 -0.34 -0.53
N VAL A 104 -0.82 0.01 -0.18
CA VAL A 104 0.39 -0.76 -0.50
C VAL A 104 1.07 -1.15 0.81
N GLY A 105 1.14 -2.45 1.11
CA GLY A 105 1.78 -2.96 2.32
C GLY A 105 3.31 -2.83 2.32
N GLY A 106 3.91 -2.68 1.13
CA GLY A 106 5.36 -2.45 0.99
C GLY A 106 5.90 -2.93 -0.35
N GLY A 107 7.21 -3.19 -0.41
CA GLY A 107 7.87 -3.65 -1.64
C GLY A 107 8.43 -2.52 -2.50
N CYS A 108 8.51 -2.74 -3.81
CA CYS A 108 9.13 -1.78 -4.72
C CYS A 108 8.31 -1.62 -6.01
N GLY A 109 8.07 -0.38 -6.42
CA GLY A 109 7.44 -0.07 -7.70
C GLY A 109 5.97 -0.50 -7.82
N ASN A 110 5.28 -0.74 -6.71
CA ASN A 110 3.88 -1.12 -6.74
C ASN A 110 2.98 0.11 -6.93
N ASP A 111 1.93 -0.02 -7.75
CA ASP A 111 1.05 1.08 -8.15
C ASP A 111 -0.43 0.76 -7.90
N VAL A 112 -1.08 1.56 -7.05
CA VAL A 112 -2.52 1.51 -6.77
C VAL A 112 -3.16 2.83 -7.17
N THR A 113 -3.80 2.87 -8.35
CA THR A 113 -4.54 4.04 -8.84
C THR A 113 -6.04 3.95 -8.56
N ALA A 114 -6.51 2.80 -8.13
CA ALA A 114 -7.92 2.48 -7.96
C ALA A 114 -8.46 2.79 -6.56
N VAL A 115 -9.74 3.11 -6.48
CA VAL A 115 -10.48 3.20 -5.21
C VAL A 115 -10.56 1.82 -4.57
N ASN A 116 -10.25 1.74 -3.26
CA ASN A 116 -10.22 0.50 -2.48
C ASN A 116 -9.27 -0.56 -3.06
N GLY A 117 -8.28 -0.16 -3.86
CA GLY A 117 -7.27 -1.08 -4.41
C GLY A 117 -6.26 -1.51 -3.33
N VAL A 118 -5.84 -2.77 -3.37
CA VAL A 118 -4.91 -3.32 -2.39
C VAL A 118 -3.76 -4.06 -3.05
N ILE A 119 -2.53 -3.71 -2.69
CA ILE A 119 -1.33 -4.52 -2.97
C ILE A 119 -0.66 -4.86 -1.64
N GLY A 120 -0.60 -6.16 -1.29
CA GLY A 120 0.06 -6.61 -0.07
C GLY A 120 1.58 -6.36 -0.07
N GLY A 121 2.20 -6.42 -1.23
CA GLY A 121 3.63 -6.12 -1.41
C GLY A 121 4.17 -6.65 -2.74
N GLY A 122 5.50 -6.84 -2.80
CA GLY A 122 6.16 -7.38 -4.00
C GLY A 122 6.83 -6.33 -4.86
N HIS A 123 6.90 -6.57 -6.18
CA HIS A 123 7.64 -5.72 -7.10
C HIS A 123 6.85 -5.47 -8.39
N ASP A 124 6.69 -4.21 -8.78
CA ASP A 124 6.04 -3.78 -10.03
C ASP A 124 4.62 -4.33 -10.23
N ASN A 125 3.84 -4.48 -9.15
CA ASN A 125 2.44 -4.89 -9.26
C ASN A 125 1.53 -3.66 -9.46
N THR A 126 0.45 -3.82 -10.25
CA THR A 126 -0.46 -2.72 -10.58
C THR A 126 -1.92 -3.07 -10.33
N VAL A 127 -2.61 -2.27 -9.53
CA VAL A 127 -4.06 -2.31 -9.33
C VAL A 127 -4.67 -1.01 -9.87
N SER A 128 -5.39 -1.10 -10.98
CA SER A 128 -5.96 0.06 -11.67
C SER A 128 -7.49 0.11 -11.70
N ALA A 129 -8.17 -0.85 -11.09
CA ALA A 129 -9.63 -0.87 -11.04
C ALA A 129 -10.16 -1.05 -9.62
N THR A 130 -11.34 -0.50 -9.35
CA THR A 130 -12.00 -0.46 -8.04
C THR A 130 -12.08 -1.85 -7.41
N CYS A 131 -11.73 -1.93 -6.12
CA CYS A 131 -11.71 -3.14 -5.32
C CYS A 131 -10.77 -4.24 -5.85
N GLY A 132 -9.86 -3.91 -6.77
CA GLY A 132 -8.84 -4.83 -7.25
C GLY A 132 -7.84 -5.20 -6.16
N SER A 133 -7.34 -6.43 -6.17
CA SER A 133 -6.45 -6.95 -5.14
C SER A 133 -5.30 -7.76 -5.70
N ILE A 134 -4.08 -7.49 -5.22
CA ILE A 134 -2.89 -8.31 -5.49
C ILE A 134 -2.21 -8.61 -4.15
N LEU A 135 -2.10 -9.89 -3.75
CA LEU A 135 -1.47 -10.23 -2.48
C LEU A 135 0.05 -10.03 -2.52
N GLY A 136 0.67 -10.20 -3.69
CA GLY A 136 2.10 -9.97 -3.84
C GLY A 136 2.66 -10.49 -5.16
N GLY A 137 3.98 -10.76 -5.18
CA GLY A 137 4.67 -11.28 -6.36
C GLY A 137 5.31 -10.19 -7.22
N LYS A 138 5.46 -10.45 -8.53
CA LYS A 138 6.15 -9.53 -9.44
C LYS A 138 5.36 -9.28 -10.72
N SER A 139 5.23 -8.02 -11.10
CA SER A 139 4.64 -7.59 -12.38
C SER A 139 3.25 -8.17 -12.63
N ASN A 140 2.44 -8.29 -11.59
CA ASN A 140 1.07 -8.74 -11.67
C ASN A 140 0.13 -7.53 -11.89
N THR A 141 -0.99 -7.76 -12.58
CA THR A 141 -1.96 -6.71 -12.90
C THR A 141 -3.39 -7.13 -12.57
N ALA A 142 -4.11 -6.31 -11.82
CA ALA A 142 -5.54 -6.39 -11.58
C ALA A 142 -6.18 -5.11 -12.15
N SER A 143 -6.84 -5.21 -13.33
CA SER A 143 -7.27 -4.04 -14.11
C SER A 143 -8.77 -3.95 -14.36
N SER A 144 -9.57 -4.77 -13.68
CA SER A 144 -11.03 -4.67 -13.73
C SER A 144 -11.64 -4.78 -12.33
N GLY A 145 -12.87 -4.32 -12.15
CA GLY A 145 -13.53 -4.31 -10.84
C GLY A 145 -13.53 -5.69 -10.17
N ASP A 146 -13.23 -5.73 -8.87
CA ASP A 146 -13.16 -6.94 -8.04
C ASP A 146 -12.15 -8.01 -8.54
N ALA A 147 -11.26 -7.64 -9.47
CA ALA A 147 -10.25 -8.56 -9.99
C ALA A 147 -9.18 -8.88 -8.92
N THR A 148 -8.79 -10.14 -8.84
CA THR A 148 -7.86 -10.62 -7.83
C THR A 148 -6.69 -11.41 -8.43
N VAL A 149 -5.45 -11.07 -8.00
CA VAL A 149 -4.26 -11.91 -8.26
C VAL A 149 -3.66 -12.33 -6.92
N GLY A 150 -3.63 -13.64 -6.67
CA GLY A 150 -3.08 -14.19 -5.43
C GLY A 150 -1.54 -14.08 -5.32
N GLY A 151 -0.85 -13.92 -6.46
CA GLY A 151 0.60 -13.74 -6.47
C GLY A 151 1.27 -14.32 -7.71
N GLY A 152 2.57 -14.63 -7.60
CA GLY A 152 3.36 -15.15 -8.72
C GLY A 152 3.99 -14.08 -9.59
N ALA A 153 4.15 -14.34 -10.89
CA ALA A 153 4.84 -13.40 -11.78
C ALA A 153 4.10 -13.20 -13.10
N GLY A 154 3.90 -11.94 -13.49
CA GLY A 154 3.33 -11.57 -14.78
C GLY A 154 1.88 -12.02 -15.01
N ASN A 155 1.11 -12.21 -13.95
CA ASN A 155 -0.29 -12.63 -14.03
C ASN A 155 -1.21 -11.42 -14.25
N THR A 156 -2.29 -11.61 -15.00
CA THR A 156 -3.26 -10.56 -15.33
C THR A 156 -4.68 -11.00 -15.07
N ALA A 157 -5.40 -10.32 -14.21
CA ALA A 157 -6.85 -10.43 -14.04
C ALA A 157 -7.49 -9.15 -14.61
N SER A 158 -8.15 -9.25 -15.79
CA SER A 158 -8.60 -8.09 -16.56
C SER A 158 -10.10 -8.04 -16.85
N ALA A 159 -10.88 -8.90 -16.20
CA ALA A 159 -12.34 -8.84 -16.25
C ALA A 159 -12.95 -8.75 -14.87
N CYS A 160 -14.20 -8.32 -14.79
CA CYS A 160 -14.93 -8.18 -13.53
C CYS A 160 -14.96 -9.49 -12.75
N GLY A 161 -14.55 -9.47 -11.47
CA GLY A 161 -14.49 -10.64 -10.61
C GLY A 161 -13.52 -11.73 -11.09
N ALA A 162 -12.65 -11.45 -12.07
CA ALA A 162 -11.67 -12.43 -12.56
C ALA A 162 -10.60 -12.73 -11.51
N VAL A 163 -10.20 -13.99 -11.42
CA VAL A 163 -9.22 -14.46 -10.45
C VAL A 163 -8.05 -15.16 -11.13
N VAL A 164 -6.83 -14.72 -10.85
CA VAL A 164 -5.62 -15.52 -11.06
C VAL A 164 -5.08 -15.91 -9.68
N ALA A 165 -5.22 -17.19 -9.30
CA ALA A 165 -4.78 -17.62 -7.98
C ALA A 165 -3.25 -17.53 -7.79
N GLY A 166 -2.50 -17.67 -8.89
CA GLY A 166 -1.04 -17.53 -8.85
C GLY A 166 -0.38 -18.19 -10.06
N GLY A 167 0.93 -18.41 -9.96
CA GLY A 167 1.72 -19.01 -11.02
C GLY A 167 2.46 -17.97 -11.87
N CYS A 168 2.62 -18.27 -13.18
CA CYS A 168 3.41 -17.40 -14.05
C CYS A 168 2.69 -17.15 -15.37
N SER A 169 2.53 -15.88 -15.72
CA SER A 169 1.98 -15.42 -17.00
C SER A 169 0.57 -15.96 -17.30
N ASN A 170 -0.25 -16.15 -16.28
CA ASN A 170 -1.64 -16.54 -16.48
C ASN A 170 -2.52 -15.30 -16.73
N LYS A 171 -3.60 -15.49 -17.49
CA LYS A 171 -4.58 -14.45 -17.82
C LYS A 171 -6.00 -14.90 -17.53
N SER A 172 -6.74 -14.16 -16.74
CA SER A 172 -8.19 -14.29 -16.55
C SER A 172 -8.88 -13.10 -17.18
N GLN A 173 -9.51 -13.30 -18.34
CA GLN A 173 -10.05 -12.27 -19.22
C GLN A 173 -11.57 -12.34 -19.39
N GLY A 174 -12.21 -13.44 -19.00
CA GLY A 174 -13.65 -13.55 -18.88
C GLY A 174 -14.14 -13.07 -17.52
N ALA A 175 -15.37 -12.58 -17.44
CA ALA A 175 -15.96 -12.19 -16.16
C ALA A 175 -16.10 -13.43 -15.26
N PHE A 176 -15.73 -13.28 -13.97
CA PHE A 176 -15.72 -14.37 -12.99
C PHE A 176 -14.89 -15.59 -13.42
N SER A 177 -13.95 -15.42 -14.36
CA SER A 177 -13.05 -16.48 -14.78
C SER A 177 -11.97 -16.77 -13.75
N TYR A 178 -11.44 -17.97 -13.77
CA TYR A 178 -10.40 -18.44 -12.88
C TYR A 178 -9.24 -19.07 -13.65
N SER A 179 -8.00 -18.73 -13.33
CA SER A 179 -6.83 -19.38 -13.88
C SER A 179 -5.69 -19.52 -12.87
N THR A 180 -4.91 -20.60 -13.01
CA THR A 180 -3.66 -20.80 -12.27
C THR A 180 -2.70 -21.67 -13.08
N GLY A 181 -1.46 -21.85 -12.62
CA GLY A 181 -0.45 -22.62 -13.32
C GLY A 181 0.51 -21.73 -14.12
N ARG A 182 0.77 -22.07 -15.38
CA ARG A 182 1.70 -21.31 -16.21
C ARG A 182 1.16 -21.04 -17.60
N GLN A 183 1.17 -19.77 -18.03
CA GLN A 183 0.78 -19.37 -19.39
C GLN A 183 -0.63 -19.81 -19.79
N ASN A 184 -1.54 -19.95 -18.84
CA ASN A 184 -2.92 -20.30 -19.09
C ASN A 184 -3.75 -19.05 -19.36
N THR A 185 -4.75 -19.15 -20.24
CA THR A 185 -5.64 -18.03 -20.60
C THR A 185 -7.10 -18.46 -20.53
N SER A 186 -7.87 -17.83 -19.65
CA SER A 186 -9.31 -18.06 -19.43
C SER A 186 -10.05 -16.85 -20.00
N CYS A 187 -10.64 -16.97 -21.21
CA CYS A 187 -11.34 -15.91 -21.92
C CYS A 187 -12.84 -15.94 -21.74
N GLY A 188 -13.43 -17.14 -21.66
CA GLY A 188 -14.88 -17.29 -21.48
C GLY A 188 -15.34 -16.83 -20.11
N ASP A 189 -16.55 -16.32 -20.01
CA ASP A 189 -17.16 -15.93 -18.74
C ASP A 189 -17.43 -17.19 -17.86
N CYS A 190 -17.21 -17.04 -16.55
CA CYS A 190 -17.32 -18.15 -15.59
C CYS A 190 -16.43 -19.35 -15.94
N SER A 191 -15.41 -19.19 -16.77
CA SER A 191 -14.52 -20.27 -17.21
C SER A 191 -13.43 -20.57 -16.18
N THR A 192 -12.93 -21.81 -16.18
CA THR A 192 -11.96 -22.26 -15.19
C THR A 192 -10.79 -23.00 -15.83
N ILE A 193 -9.55 -22.65 -15.46
CA ILE A 193 -8.35 -23.43 -15.69
C ILE A 193 -7.71 -23.74 -14.34
N ALA A 194 -7.83 -25.00 -13.88
CA ALA A 194 -7.35 -25.37 -12.56
C ALA A 194 -5.84 -25.62 -12.48
N GLY A 195 -5.14 -25.58 -13.62
CA GLY A 195 -3.68 -25.67 -13.64
C GLY A 195 -3.10 -26.00 -15.00
N GLY A 196 -1.83 -26.46 -14.99
CA GLY A 196 -1.12 -26.88 -16.20
C GLY A 196 -0.35 -25.77 -16.92
N LEU A 197 -0.07 -26.02 -18.21
CA LEU A 197 0.78 -25.16 -19.01
C LEU A 197 0.14 -24.82 -20.35
N GLY A 198 -0.03 -23.53 -20.64
CA GLY A 198 -0.44 -23.06 -21.95
C GLY A 198 -1.84 -23.48 -22.37
N ASN A 199 -2.75 -23.73 -21.43
CA ASN A 199 -4.13 -24.06 -21.71
C ASN A 199 -4.95 -22.80 -22.00
N THR A 200 -5.95 -22.91 -22.87
CA THR A 200 -6.85 -21.82 -23.25
C THR A 200 -8.30 -22.24 -23.19
N VAL A 201 -9.12 -21.46 -22.46
CA VAL A 201 -10.58 -21.61 -22.45
C VAL A 201 -11.18 -20.39 -23.14
N GLU A 202 -11.91 -20.62 -24.24
CA GLU A 202 -12.62 -19.58 -25.00
C GLU A 202 -14.14 -19.62 -24.74
N GLY A 203 -14.68 -20.80 -24.47
CA GLY A 203 -16.11 -20.99 -24.20
C GLY A 203 -16.53 -20.55 -22.79
N ASP A 204 -17.74 -20.01 -22.66
CA ASP A 204 -18.33 -19.66 -21.39
C ASP A 204 -18.64 -20.93 -20.56
N ILE A 205 -18.50 -20.79 -19.23
CA ILE A 205 -18.76 -21.86 -18.26
C ILE A 205 -17.92 -23.12 -18.54
N ALA A 206 -16.87 -23.01 -19.37
CA ALA A 206 -16.05 -24.15 -19.77
C ALA A 206 -14.87 -24.35 -18.79
N THR A 207 -14.41 -25.60 -18.67
CA THR A 207 -13.39 -25.98 -17.69
C THR A 207 -12.28 -26.80 -18.32
N ILE A 208 -11.02 -26.45 -17.98
CA ILE A 208 -9.86 -27.32 -18.19
C ILE A 208 -9.27 -27.66 -16.83
N ALA A 209 -9.30 -28.95 -16.44
CA ALA A 209 -8.75 -29.41 -15.17
C ALA A 209 -7.22 -29.28 -15.09
N GLY A 210 -6.53 -29.38 -16.23
CA GLY A 210 -5.08 -29.28 -16.28
C GLY A 210 -4.47 -29.73 -17.59
N GLY A 211 -3.19 -30.15 -17.55
CA GLY A 211 -2.47 -30.62 -18.73
C GLY A 211 -1.73 -29.55 -19.46
N LYS A 212 -1.43 -29.77 -20.74
CA LYS A 212 -0.61 -28.87 -21.54
C LYS A 212 -1.25 -28.55 -22.88
N THR A 213 -1.35 -27.30 -23.23
CA THR A 213 -1.80 -26.78 -24.54
C THR A 213 -3.20 -27.28 -24.97
N ASN A 214 -4.07 -27.54 -23.99
CA ASN A 214 -5.46 -27.88 -24.23
C ASN A 214 -6.27 -26.63 -24.59
N GLN A 215 -7.32 -26.80 -25.41
CA GLN A 215 -8.24 -25.74 -25.80
C GLN A 215 -9.71 -26.21 -25.61
N ALA A 216 -10.46 -25.46 -24.79
CA ALA A 216 -11.90 -25.64 -24.62
C ALA A 216 -12.62 -24.45 -25.27
N ARG A 217 -13.21 -24.65 -26.44
CA ARG A 217 -13.84 -23.58 -27.25
C ARG A 217 -15.36 -23.55 -27.15
N GLY A 218 -15.97 -24.68 -26.85
CA GLY A 218 -17.42 -24.77 -26.71
C GLY A 218 -17.89 -24.26 -25.37
N GLU A 219 -19.06 -23.66 -25.33
CA GLU A 219 -19.78 -23.40 -24.10
C GLU A 219 -20.00 -24.73 -23.33
N TYR A 220 -19.83 -24.71 -22.01
CA TYR A 220 -19.86 -25.88 -21.13
C TYR A 220 -18.82 -26.99 -21.43
N ALA A 221 -17.81 -26.73 -22.28
CA ALA A 221 -16.79 -27.75 -22.57
C ALA A 221 -16.00 -28.11 -21.29
N SER A 222 -15.68 -29.39 -21.13
CA SER A 222 -14.89 -29.91 -20.01
C SER A 222 -13.77 -30.82 -20.51
N LEU A 223 -12.53 -30.55 -20.13
CA LEU A 223 -11.31 -31.28 -20.52
C LEU A 223 -10.46 -31.64 -19.28
#